data_6fb24cefdc975ee7a9efbcd66871dcca
#
_entry.id   6fb24cefdc975ee7a9efbcd66871dcca
#
_cell.length_a   1.000
_cell.length_b   1.000
_cell.length_c   1.000
_cell.angle_alpha   90.00
_cell.angle_beta   90.00
_cell.angle_gamma   90.00
#
_symmetry.space_group_name_H-M   'P 1'
#
loop_
_entity.id
_entity.type
_entity.pdbx_description
1 polymer ?
#
loop_
_entity_poly.entity_id
_entity_poly.type
_entity_poly.pdbx_seq_one_letter_code
_entity_poly.pdbx_strand_id
1 'polypeptide(L)'
;MNKKNLFVSLSYIYIALPFLIFVLGWVKWYISIPAAFFILYALYRMIKKDCDLWLPVWNKDTIRLGLLIVIVIGIWVYFSGVGGMAYQNTDHRWRNQIFQMLVNYDWPLVKDVTVDNVTETRGMIYYIGFWLPAACVGKLLGLRAGYLFQMVWALLGITLIYYYICAFFKKLSIYPLLAFIFFSGLDIIGVYMRNNDMSGLTNHEHIDFWCGIAQYSSMSTLLFWVFNQAIYAWLILCIIFAQKDNRHIVFIWSLAMINATFPFVGMIPFVIYKMTKNNRQKSVSFKERIPLFFKGVCTIENIFAGGFVGIISFIYLIGNISAQKVNPTLSSQVYSTTGFLFLASFFFLVEAGFYLFVMYPYQKNNILYYIVIIILVICPYIRVGSGADFCMRASIPALFVMYLLFIDTFSKSIHDKKWTIAIGLSILFLIGCATP
;
A
#
# COMPACT_ATOMS: atom_id res chain seq x y z
N MET A 1 18.46 -21.44 20.01
CA MET A 1 17.22 -21.51 19.20
C MET A 1 16.71 -20.10 19.00
N ASN A 2 16.83 -19.55 17.79
CA ASN A 2 16.25 -18.23 17.48
C ASN A 2 14.73 -18.33 17.63
N LYS A 3 14.15 -17.51 18.50
CA LYS A 3 12.69 -17.41 18.60
C LYS A 3 12.16 -16.90 17.27
N LYS A 4 11.39 -17.75 16.56
CA LYS A 4 10.73 -17.34 15.31
C LYS A 4 9.93 -16.07 15.58
N ASN A 5 10.13 -15.07 14.74
CA ASN A 5 9.39 -13.83 14.85
C ASN A 5 7.97 -14.02 14.31
N LEU A 6 7.01 -14.19 15.21
CA LEU A 6 5.61 -14.46 14.88
C LEU A 6 5.02 -13.35 13.97
N PHE A 7 5.33 -12.08 14.22
CA PHE A 7 4.81 -10.96 13.41
C PHE A 7 5.28 -11.04 11.96
N VAL A 8 6.54 -11.43 11.74
CA VAL A 8 7.09 -11.62 10.39
C VAL A 8 6.42 -12.80 9.69
N SER A 9 6.25 -13.93 10.39
CA SER A 9 5.58 -15.11 9.82
C SER A 9 4.12 -14.81 9.47
N LEU A 10 3.39 -14.11 10.35
CA LEU A 10 2.02 -13.68 10.10
C LEU A 10 1.94 -12.72 8.91
N SER A 11 2.93 -11.82 8.74
CA SER A 11 2.96 -10.91 7.61
C SER A 11 3.10 -11.62 6.27
N TYR A 12 3.94 -12.67 6.22
CA TYR A 12 4.08 -13.49 5.02
C TYR A 12 2.80 -14.23 4.67
N ILE A 13 2.13 -14.80 5.69
CA ILE A 13 0.84 -15.47 5.51
C ILE A 13 -0.21 -14.46 5.06
N TYR A 14 -0.27 -13.28 5.70
CA TYR A 14 -1.23 -12.23 5.38
C TYR A 14 -1.18 -11.81 3.90
N ILE A 15 0.01 -11.59 3.35
CA ILE A 15 0.13 -11.16 1.94
C ILE A 15 -0.09 -12.29 0.94
N ALA A 16 0.19 -13.55 1.30
CA ALA A 16 0.09 -14.69 0.37
C ALA A 16 -1.28 -15.39 0.40
N LEU A 17 -1.98 -15.37 1.53
CA LEU A 17 -3.27 -16.05 1.70
C LEU A 17 -4.32 -15.64 0.66
N PRO A 18 -4.53 -14.34 0.34
CA PRO A 18 -5.51 -13.95 -0.68
C PRO A 18 -5.23 -14.56 -2.04
N PHE A 19 -3.97 -14.59 -2.47
CA PHE A 19 -3.62 -15.18 -3.75
C PHE A 19 -3.78 -16.71 -3.75
N LEU A 20 -3.48 -17.37 -2.64
CA LEU A 20 -3.73 -18.82 -2.50
C LEU A 20 -5.23 -19.13 -2.63
N ILE A 21 -6.09 -18.35 -1.97
CA ILE A 21 -7.54 -18.50 -2.09
C ILE A 21 -7.97 -18.22 -3.55
N PHE A 22 -7.44 -17.17 -4.15
CA PHE A 22 -7.74 -16.81 -5.52
C PHE A 22 -7.38 -17.94 -6.50
N VAL A 23 -6.15 -18.43 -6.46
CA VAL A 23 -5.71 -19.45 -7.42
C VAL A 23 -6.50 -20.75 -7.28
N LEU A 24 -6.89 -21.13 -6.06
CA LEU A 24 -7.69 -22.33 -5.81
C LEU A 24 -9.17 -22.15 -6.20
N GLY A 25 -9.71 -20.91 -6.15
CA GLY A 25 -11.11 -20.65 -6.47
C GLY A 25 -11.39 -20.21 -7.92
N TRP A 26 -10.39 -19.62 -8.63
CA TRP A 26 -10.58 -19.07 -9.98
C TRP A 26 -9.89 -19.85 -11.09
N VAL A 27 -8.86 -20.61 -10.74
CA VAL A 27 -7.98 -21.22 -11.74
C VAL A 27 -8.20 -22.71 -11.80
N LYS A 28 -8.18 -23.28 -13.00
CA LYS A 28 -8.35 -24.72 -13.22
C LYS A 28 -7.30 -25.53 -12.45
N TRP A 29 -7.70 -26.66 -11.88
CA TRP A 29 -6.91 -27.48 -10.94
C TRP A 29 -5.50 -27.82 -11.44
N TYR A 30 -5.32 -28.09 -12.71
CA TYR A 30 -4.01 -28.44 -13.31
C TYR A 30 -3.01 -27.28 -13.34
N ILE A 31 -3.44 -26.02 -13.16
CA ILE A 31 -2.60 -24.84 -12.99
C ILE A 31 -2.56 -24.45 -11.50
N SER A 32 -3.71 -24.52 -10.81
CA SER A 32 -3.82 -24.05 -9.43
C SER A 32 -3.02 -24.89 -8.45
N ILE A 33 -2.94 -26.23 -8.65
CA ILE A 33 -2.18 -27.10 -7.76
C ILE A 33 -0.66 -26.82 -7.84
N PRO A 34 -0.02 -26.78 -9.04
CA PRO A 34 1.38 -26.37 -9.15
C PRO A 34 1.65 -24.98 -8.61
N ALA A 35 0.79 -24.00 -8.90
CA ALA A 35 0.94 -22.63 -8.40
C ALA A 35 0.88 -22.60 -6.87
N ALA A 36 -0.12 -23.22 -6.26
CA ALA A 36 -0.26 -23.31 -4.81
C ALA A 36 0.94 -24.01 -4.16
N PHE A 37 1.46 -25.10 -4.78
CA PHE A 37 2.65 -25.79 -4.30
C PHE A 37 3.86 -24.85 -4.24
N PHE A 38 4.19 -24.12 -5.31
CA PHE A 38 5.35 -23.24 -5.32
C PHE A 38 5.17 -22.04 -4.37
N ILE A 39 3.95 -21.51 -4.23
CA ILE A 39 3.65 -20.42 -3.28
C ILE A 39 3.82 -20.92 -1.84
N LEU A 40 3.29 -22.09 -1.48
CA LEU A 40 3.46 -22.68 -0.16
C LEU A 40 4.92 -23.02 0.13
N TYR A 41 5.65 -23.52 -0.89
CA TYR A 41 7.09 -23.76 -0.78
C TYR A 41 7.85 -22.46 -0.50
N ALA A 42 7.57 -21.39 -1.25
CA ALA A 42 8.19 -20.08 -1.03
C ALA A 42 7.88 -19.53 0.38
N LEU A 43 6.61 -19.62 0.81
CA LEU A 43 6.18 -19.27 2.16
C LEU A 43 6.91 -20.02 3.24
N TYR A 44 6.99 -21.36 3.10
CA TYR A 44 7.74 -22.22 4.03
C TYR A 44 9.21 -21.79 4.14
N ARG A 45 9.86 -21.50 2.99
CA ARG A 45 11.25 -21.05 2.95
C ARG A 45 11.44 -19.69 3.61
N MET A 46 10.49 -18.77 3.42
CA MET A 46 10.50 -17.45 4.05
C MET A 46 10.33 -17.55 5.57
N ILE A 47 9.38 -18.35 6.04
CA ILE A 47 9.11 -18.56 7.48
C ILE A 47 10.26 -19.29 8.16
N LYS A 48 10.89 -20.28 7.47
CA LYS A 48 12.03 -21.03 8.01
C LYS A 48 13.29 -20.17 8.11
N LYS A 49 13.47 -19.24 7.17
CA LYS A 49 14.61 -18.32 7.13
C LYS A 49 14.29 -17.10 7.98
N ASP A 50 14.49 -17.18 9.29
CA ASP A 50 14.24 -16.09 10.21
C ASP A 50 14.69 -14.71 9.68
N CYS A 51 13.74 -13.76 9.58
CA CYS A 51 14.06 -12.37 9.50
C CYS A 51 14.41 -11.86 10.90
N ASP A 52 15.67 -11.58 11.09
CA ASP A 52 16.21 -11.01 12.33
C ASP A 52 15.79 -9.53 12.47
N LEU A 53 14.50 -9.33 12.68
CA LEU A 53 13.89 -8.02 12.92
C LEU A 53 13.78 -7.78 14.42
N TRP A 54 13.93 -6.51 14.77
CA TRP A 54 13.82 -6.07 16.15
C TRP A 54 12.47 -6.50 16.77
N LEU A 55 12.52 -6.98 18.00
CA LEU A 55 11.36 -7.27 18.84
C LEU A 55 11.48 -6.48 20.14
N PRO A 56 10.39 -5.92 20.66
CA PRO A 56 10.42 -5.30 21.99
C PRO A 56 10.71 -6.34 23.07
N VAL A 57 11.40 -5.91 24.11
CA VAL A 57 11.51 -6.71 25.33
C VAL A 57 10.16 -6.66 26.03
N TRP A 58 9.51 -7.81 26.16
CA TRP A 58 8.19 -7.91 26.76
C TRP A 58 8.27 -7.82 28.30
N ASN A 59 7.85 -6.69 28.83
CA ASN A 59 7.59 -6.45 30.25
C ASN A 59 6.18 -5.85 30.42
N LYS A 60 5.75 -5.60 31.65
CA LYS A 60 4.39 -5.07 31.92
C LYS A 60 4.11 -3.77 31.16
N ASP A 61 5.09 -2.88 31.06
CA ASP A 61 4.90 -1.56 30.43
C ASP A 61 4.87 -1.67 28.90
N THR A 62 5.72 -2.47 28.30
CA THR A 62 5.70 -2.73 26.84
C THR A 62 4.43 -3.48 26.42
N ILE A 63 3.91 -4.39 27.26
CA ILE A 63 2.63 -5.07 27.00
C ILE A 63 1.48 -4.06 27.08
N ARG A 64 1.42 -3.20 28.13
CA ARG A 64 0.40 -2.15 28.25
C ARG A 64 0.43 -1.20 27.05
N LEU A 65 1.63 -0.75 26.66
CA LEU A 65 1.80 0.12 25.50
C LEU A 65 1.39 -0.59 24.19
N GLY A 66 1.73 -1.87 24.03
CA GLY A 66 1.31 -2.67 22.89
C GLY A 66 -0.20 -2.82 22.79
N LEU A 67 -0.88 -3.06 23.92
CA LEU A 67 -2.35 -3.11 23.98
C LEU A 67 -2.98 -1.75 23.64
N LEU A 68 -2.45 -0.65 24.18
CA LEU A 68 -2.91 0.69 23.84
C LEU A 68 -2.77 0.97 22.34
N ILE A 69 -1.64 0.60 21.75
CA ILE A 69 -1.39 0.74 20.31
C ILE A 69 -2.44 -0.04 19.51
N VAL A 70 -2.72 -1.29 19.87
CA VAL A 70 -3.75 -2.12 19.18
C VAL A 70 -5.15 -1.52 19.35
N ILE A 71 -5.47 -0.96 20.51
CA ILE A 71 -6.74 -0.26 20.74
C ILE A 71 -6.85 0.97 19.83
N VAL A 72 -5.82 1.81 19.77
CA VAL A 72 -5.83 3.00 18.89
C VAL A 72 -5.96 2.60 17.42
N ILE A 73 -5.25 1.56 16.96
CA ILE A 73 -5.42 1.01 15.61
C ILE A 73 -6.85 0.50 15.42
N GLY A 74 -7.41 -0.19 16.42
CA GLY A 74 -8.79 -0.70 16.39
C GLY A 74 -9.82 0.42 16.23
N ILE A 75 -9.65 1.52 16.94
CA ILE A 75 -10.50 2.73 16.82
C ILE A 75 -10.39 3.31 15.41
N TRP A 76 -9.18 3.45 14.87
CA TRP A 76 -8.95 3.97 13.53
C TRP A 76 -9.57 3.08 12.44
N VAL A 77 -9.38 1.76 12.53
CA VAL A 77 -10.00 0.78 11.61
C VAL A 77 -11.52 0.77 11.77
N TYR A 78 -12.06 0.88 12.98
CA TYR A 78 -13.50 0.96 13.21
C TYR A 78 -14.12 2.17 12.48
N PHE A 79 -13.54 3.35 12.65
CA PHE A 79 -14.03 4.57 11.98
C PHE A 79 -13.78 4.59 10.46
N SER A 80 -12.91 3.74 9.93
CA SER A 80 -12.73 3.62 8.49
C SER A 80 -13.96 3.06 7.75
N GLY A 81 -14.94 2.50 8.45
CA GLY A 81 -16.12 1.87 7.87
C GLY A 81 -15.88 0.47 7.32
N VAL A 82 -14.63 -0.05 7.35
CA VAL A 82 -14.32 -1.42 6.90
C VAL A 82 -15.04 -2.43 7.79
N GLY A 83 -15.85 -3.30 7.19
CA GLY A 83 -16.69 -4.26 7.92
C GLY A 83 -18.09 -3.75 8.26
N GLY A 84 -18.45 -2.52 7.88
CA GLY A 84 -19.83 -2.01 8.00
C GLY A 84 -20.30 -1.71 9.41
N MET A 85 -19.39 -1.54 10.38
CA MET A 85 -19.73 -1.28 11.78
C MET A 85 -19.81 0.22 12.13
N ALA A 86 -19.31 1.09 11.27
CA ALA A 86 -19.35 2.53 11.42
C ALA A 86 -19.86 3.18 10.13
N TYR A 87 -19.86 4.52 10.09
CA TYR A 87 -20.20 5.28 8.88
C TYR A 87 -19.35 4.82 7.69
N GLN A 88 -19.99 4.66 6.54
CA GLN A 88 -19.35 4.28 5.29
C GLN A 88 -19.56 5.39 4.24
N ASN A 89 -18.45 5.84 3.64
CA ASN A 89 -18.50 6.77 2.52
C ASN A 89 -19.11 6.12 1.25
N THR A 90 -19.30 6.93 0.21
CA THR A 90 -19.94 6.51 -1.05
C THR A 90 -19.27 5.32 -1.72
N ASP A 91 -17.95 5.21 -1.64
CA ASP A 91 -17.17 4.12 -2.24
C ASP A 91 -17.45 2.75 -1.60
N HIS A 92 -17.78 2.71 -0.31
CA HIS A 92 -18.13 1.47 0.37
C HIS A 92 -19.36 0.79 -0.23
N ARG A 93 -20.25 1.55 -0.88
CA ARG A 93 -21.43 1.01 -1.57
C ARG A 93 -21.03 -0.03 -2.61
N TRP A 94 -20.07 0.31 -3.47
CA TRP A 94 -19.56 -0.61 -4.50
C TRP A 94 -18.72 -1.75 -3.91
N ARG A 95 -17.90 -1.46 -2.91
CA ARG A 95 -17.04 -2.45 -2.25
C ARG A 95 -17.86 -3.50 -1.50
N ASN A 96 -18.94 -3.09 -0.85
CA ASN A 96 -19.87 -4.01 -0.20
C ASN A 96 -20.59 -4.89 -1.20
N GLN A 97 -20.97 -4.37 -2.37
CA GLN A 97 -21.56 -5.19 -3.44
C GLN A 97 -20.59 -6.26 -3.93
N ILE A 98 -19.32 -5.88 -4.20
CA ILE A 98 -18.28 -6.84 -4.57
C ILE A 98 -18.13 -7.92 -3.49
N PHE A 99 -18.07 -7.53 -2.22
CA PHE A 99 -17.94 -8.46 -1.12
C PHE A 99 -19.15 -9.40 -1.00
N GLN A 100 -20.37 -8.87 -1.13
CA GLN A 100 -21.60 -9.69 -1.12
C GLN A 100 -21.63 -10.68 -2.29
N MET A 101 -21.19 -10.25 -3.48
CA MET A 101 -21.07 -11.16 -4.62
C MET A 101 -20.07 -12.29 -4.35
N LEU A 102 -18.90 -11.99 -3.75
CA LEU A 102 -17.92 -12.99 -3.36
C LEU A 102 -18.43 -13.99 -2.33
N VAL A 103 -19.34 -13.59 -1.44
CA VAL A 103 -19.94 -14.48 -0.43
C VAL A 103 -21.07 -15.31 -1.00
N ASN A 104 -21.96 -14.71 -1.80
CA ASN A 104 -23.22 -15.31 -2.18
C ASN A 104 -23.16 -16.19 -3.45
N TYR A 105 -22.13 -16.01 -4.30
CA TYR A 105 -22.02 -16.74 -5.56
C TYR A 105 -20.81 -17.67 -5.60
N ASP A 106 -20.89 -18.70 -6.43
CA ASP A 106 -19.78 -19.62 -6.66
C ASP A 106 -18.60 -18.94 -7.39
N TRP A 107 -17.41 -19.47 -7.19
CA TRP A 107 -16.18 -19.01 -7.82
C TRP A 107 -15.74 -19.93 -8.95
N PRO A 108 -15.27 -19.40 -10.09
CA PRO A 108 -15.12 -17.97 -10.44
C PRO A 108 -16.47 -17.29 -10.68
N LEU A 109 -16.56 -15.98 -10.34
CA LEU A 109 -17.77 -15.19 -10.56
C LEU A 109 -17.99 -14.92 -12.05
N VAL A 110 -18.76 -15.77 -12.68
CA VAL A 110 -19.14 -15.70 -14.10
C VAL A 110 -20.65 -15.74 -14.20
N LYS A 111 -21.24 -14.84 -14.96
CA LYS A 111 -22.70 -14.75 -15.13
C LYS A 111 -23.07 -14.31 -16.53
N ASP A 112 -24.14 -14.87 -17.06
CA ASP A 112 -24.77 -14.39 -18.29
C ASP A 112 -25.52 -13.08 -18.01
N VAL A 113 -25.19 -12.04 -18.75
CA VAL A 113 -25.77 -10.70 -18.65
C VAL A 113 -26.35 -10.34 -20.01
N THR A 114 -27.64 -10.01 -20.06
CA THR A 114 -28.30 -9.54 -21.29
C THR A 114 -28.26 -8.01 -21.31
N VAL A 115 -27.60 -7.45 -22.33
CA VAL A 115 -27.55 -6.01 -22.60
C VAL A 115 -27.99 -5.81 -24.04
N ASP A 116 -28.94 -4.91 -24.25
CA ASP A 116 -29.49 -4.61 -25.60
C ASP A 116 -29.94 -5.86 -26.38
N ASN A 117 -30.61 -6.80 -25.70
CA ASN A 117 -31.08 -8.11 -26.24
C ASN A 117 -29.97 -9.07 -26.68
N VAL A 118 -28.71 -8.79 -26.35
CA VAL A 118 -27.57 -9.70 -26.55
C VAL A 118 -27.14 -10.28 -25.19
N THR A 119 -27.19 -11.62 -25.09
CA THR A 119 -26.69 -12.30 -23.88
C THR A 119 -25.21 -12.60 -24.02
N GLU A 120 -24.41 -12.06 -23.11
CA GLU A 120 -22.99 -12.28 -23.04
C GLU A 120 -22.61 -12.87 -21.69
N THR A 121 -21.71 -13.85 -21.69
CA THR A 121 -21.11 -14.37 -20.46
C THR A 121 -20.04 -13.41 -19.96
N ARG A 122 -20.25 -12.79 -18.82
CA ARG A 122 -19.31 -11.82 -18.20
C ARG A 122 -18.75 -12.34 -16.89
N GLY A 123 -17.44 -12.19 -16.71
CA GLY A 123 -16.75 -12.46 -15.45
C GLY A 123 -16.46 -11.19 -14.67
N MET A 124 -16.55 -11.26 -13.34
CA MET A 124 -16.12 -10.16 -12.48
C MET A 124 -14.60 -10.11 -12.41
N ILE A 125 -14.01 -9.01 -12.88
CA ILE A 125 -12.56 -8.78 -12.85
C ILE A 125 -12.29 -7.49 -12.10
N TYR A 126 -11.66 -7.62 -10.93
CA TYR A 126 -11.30 -6.54 -10.03
C TYR A 126 -10.15 -6.99 -9.10
N TYR A 127 -9.51 -6.08 -8.39
CA TYR A 127 -8.47 -6.40 -7.40
C TYR A 127 -9.11 -6.91 -6.09
N ILE A 128 -9.62 -8.14 -6.14
CA ILE A 128 -10.48 -8.74 -5.12
C ILE A 128 -9.74 -9.33 -3.91
N GLY A 129 -8.42 -9.40 -3.96
CA GLY A 129 -7.64 -10.18 -2.99
C GLY A 129 -7.93 -9.84 -1.53
N PHE A 130 -8.06 -8.55 -1.18
CA PHE A 130 -8.34 -8.14 0.20
C PHE A 130 -9.58 -8.82 0.80
N TRP A 131 -10.62 -9.02 0.00
CA TRP A 131 -11.91 -9.57 0.47
C TRP A 131 -11.94 -11.09 0.54
N LEU A 132 -11.06 -11.81 -0.17
CA LEU A 132 -11.14 -13.26 -0.30
C LEU A 132 -11.07 -14.02 1.04
N PRO A 133 -10.17 -13.69 2.00
CA PRO A 133 -10.17 -14.34 3.30
C PRO A 133 -11.49 -14.14 4.07
N ALA A 134 -12.03 -12.92 4.03
CA ALA A 134 -13.30 -12.60 4.65
C ALA A 134 -14.49 -13.25 3.93
N ALA A 135 -14.42 -13.39 2.61
CA ALA A 135 -15.45 -14.06 1.83
C ALA A 135 -15.52 -15.57 2.12
N CYS A 136 -14.36 -16.24 2.36
CA CYS A 136 -14.38 -17.63 2.85
C CYS A 136 -15.13 -17.75 4.18
N VAL A 137 -14.86 -16.84 5.14
CA VAL A 137 -15.58 -16.81 6.41
C VAL A 137 -17.06 -16.53 6.20
N GLY A 138 -17.40 -15.58 5.30
CA GLY A 138 -18.77 -15.23 4.96
C GLY A 138 -19.54 -16.39 4.33
N LYS A 139 -18.92 -17.19 3.46
CA LYS A 139 -19.50 -18.41 2.88
C LYS A 139 -19.81 -19.48 3.93
N LEU A 140 -18.96 -19.60 4.95
CA LEU A 140 -19.10 -20.63 5.99
C LEU A 140 -20.05 -20.22 7.12
N LEU A 141 -19.97 -18.95 7.56
CA LEU A 141 -20.62 -18.46 8.79
C LEU A 141 -21.65 -17.35 8.54
N GLY A 142 -21.92 -17.04 7.28
CA GLY A 142 -22.85 -15.99 6.89
C GLY A 142 -22.20 -14.60 6.70
N LEU A 143 -22.91 -13.75 5.97
CA LEU A 143 -22.42 -12.45 5.50
C LEU A 143 -21.96 -11.53 6.66
N ARG A 144 -22.70 -11.53 7.78
CA ARG A 144 -22.35 -10.72 8.95
C ARG A 144 -20.99 -11.11 9.55
N ALA A 145 -20.72 -12.41 9.67
CA ALA A 145 -19.42 -12.91 10.13
C ALA A 145 -18.28 -12.54 9.15
N GLY A 146 -18.57 -12.56 7.85
CA GLY A 146 -17.65 -12.10 6.82
C GLY A 146 -17.30 -10.62 6.96
N TYR A 147 -18.25 -9.74 7.20
CA TYR A 147 -18.02 -8.32 7.47
C TYR A 147 -17.18 -8.09 8.73
N LEU A 148 -17.51 -8.78 9.82
CA LEU A 148 -16.72 -8.69 11.06
C LEU A 148 -15.27 -9.16 10.84
N PHE A 149 -15.09 -10.26 10.12
CA PHE A 149 -13.76 -10.76 9.80
C PHE A 149 -12.99 -9.78 8.90
N GLN A 150 -13.65 -9.08 7.99
CA GLN A 150 -13.04 -8.05 7.15
C GLN A 150 -12.42 -6.92 8.01
N MET A 151 -13.13 -6.46 9.05
CA MET A 151 -12.61 -5.49 10.00
C MET A 151 -11.40 -6.04 10.78
N VAL A 152 -11.49 -7.29 11.27
CA VAL A 152 -10.38 -7.97 11.96
C VAL A 152 -9.17 -8.14 11.03
N TRP A 153 -9.40 -8.46 9.75
CA TRP A 153 -8.36 -8.58 8.74
C TRP A 153 -7.63 -7.26 8.51
N ALA A 154 -8.38 -6.15 8.40
CA ALA A 154 -7.78 -4.81 8.31
C ALA A 154 -6.98 -4.45 9.57
N LEU A 155 -7.55 -4.71 10.76
CA LEU A 155 -6.88 -4.50 12.05
C LEU A 155 -5.55 -5.26 12.13
N LEU A 156 -5.54 -6.53 11.73
CA LEU A 156 -4.33 -7.35 11.67
C LEU A 156 -3.30 -6.72 10.71
N GLY A 157 -3.72 -6.35 9.49
CA GLY A 157 -2.85 -5.75 8.49
C GLY A 157 -2.16 -4.47 9.00
N ILE A 158 -2.92 -3.53 9.57
CA ILE A 158 -2.38 -2.28 10.13
C ILE A 158 -1.47 -2.57 11.33
N THR A 159 -1.83 -3.52 12.20
CA THR A 159 -0.99 -3.92 13.34
C THR A 159 0.36 -4.47 12.87
N LEU A 160 0.38 -5.29 11.83
CA LEU A 160 1.61 -5.81 11.23
C LEU A 160 2.46 -4.69 10.61
N ILE A 161 1.85 -3.76 9.87
CA ILE A 161 2.54 -2.58 9.33
C ILE A 161 3.19 -1.78 10.46
N TYR A 162 2.44 -1.52 11.52
CA TYR A 162 2.95 -0.76 12.64
C TYR A 162 4.08 -1.47 13.40
N TYR A 163 4.02 -2.79 13.50
CA TYR A 163 5.15 -3.60 13.98
C TYR A 163 6.43 -3.33 13.16
N TYR A 164 6.35 -3.32 11.81
CA TYR A 164 7.52 -3.01 10.98
C TYR A 164 8.03 -1.59 11.17
N ILE A 165 7.15 -0.61 11.32
CA ILE A 165 7.54 0.78 11.64
C ILE A 165 8.34 0.79 12.96
N CYS A 166 7.84 0.16 14.00
CA CYS A 166 8.55 0.04 15.28
C CYS A 166 9.90 -0.69 15.12
N ALA A 167 9.95 -1.74 14.30
CA ALA A 167 11.17 -2.51 14.06
C ALA A 167 12.24 -1.71 13.29
N PHE A 168 11.84 -0.85 12.35
CA PHE A 168 12.76 0.03 11.61
C PHE A 168 13.40 1.07 12.53
N PHE A 169 12.63 1.62 13.47
CA PHE A 169 13.13 2.60 14.44
C PHE A 169 13.63 1.95 15.75
N LYS A 170 13.55 0.63 15.88
CA LYS A 170 13.96 -0.14 17.07
C LYS A 170 13.35 0.39 18.37
N LYS A 171 12.12 0.88 18.30
CA LYS A 171 11.42 1.48 19.43
C LYS A 171 9.91 1.25 19.34
N LEU A 172 9.33 0.73 20.43
CA LEU A 172 7.88 0.71 20.60
C LEU A 172 7.43 2.08 21.15
N SER A 173 6.56 2.78 20.42
CA SER A 173 6.10 4.13 20.78
C SER A 173 4.72 4.38 20.16
N ILE A 174 3.90 5.20 20.78
CA ILE A 174 2.59 5.60 20.21
C ILE A 174 2.71 6.77 19.23
N TYR A 175 3.75 7.61 19.36
CA TYR A 175 3.88 8.83 18.57
C TYR A 175 3.98 8.59 17.05
N PRO A 176 4.78 7.62 16.54
CA PRO A 176 4.76 7.30 15.12
C PRO A 176 3.40 6.80 14.64
N LEU A 177 2.59 6.13 15.50
CA LEU A 177 1.23 5.71 15.14
C LEU A 177 0.32 6.92 14.95
N LEU A 178 0.31 7.85 15.90
CA LEU A 178 -0.48 9.07 15.77
C LEU A 178 -0.06 9.87 14.54
N ALA A 179 1.26 9.97 14.33
CA ALA A 179 1.77 10.59 13.11
C ALA A 179 1.32 9.83 11.84
N PHE A 180 1.24 8.49 11.87
CA PHE A 180 0.75 7.72 10.73
C PHE A 180 -0.73 7.98 10.43
N ILE A 181 -1.56 8.03 11.47
CA ILE A 181 -3.00 8.30 11.33
C ILE A 181 -3.24 9.69 10.71
N PHE A 182 -2.51 10.71 11.17
CA PHE A 182 -2.74 12.11 10.80
C PHE A 182 -1.79 12.65 9.73
N PHE A 183 -0.95 11.82 9.11
CA PHE A 183 -0.03 12.27 8.07
C PHE A 183 -0.75 12.57 6.76
N SER A 184 -0.64 13.81 6.29
CA SER A 184 -1.17 14.29 5.02
C SER A 184 -0.28 15.37 4.43
N GLY A 185 -0.58 15.76 3.18
CA GLY A 185 -0.13 16.99 2.57
C GLY A 185 -0.75 18.22 3.22
N LEU A 186 -0.59 19.39 2.58
CA LEU A 186 -1.15 20.64 3.06
C LEU A 186 -2.46 20.99 2.33
N ASP A 187 -3.34 20.00 2.20
CA ASP A 187 -4.60 20.08 1.44
C ASP A 187 -5.44 21.32 1.79
N ILE A 188 -5.51 21.66 3.08
CA ILE A 188 -6.25 22.84 3.56
C ILE A 188 -5.75 24.14 2.92
N ILE A 189 -4.43 24.26 2.68
CA ILE A 189 -3.85 25.41 1.98
C ILE A 189 -4.28 25.38 0.52
N GLY A 190 -4.27 24.21 -0.12
CA GLY A 190 -4.72 24.02 -1.49
C GLY A 190 -6.19 24.42 -1.68
N VAL A 191 -7.07 23.97 -0.77
CA VAL A 191 -8.50 24.34 -0.77
C VAL A 191 -8.69 25.84 -0.65
N TYR A 192 -8.01 26.48 0.32
CA TYR A 192 -8.10 27.92 0.51
C TYR A 192 -7.63 28.70 -0.73
N MET A 193 -6.51 28.33 -1.30
CA MET A 193 -5.96 29.01 -2.48
C MET A 193 -6.80 28.82 -3.75
N ARG A 194 -7.53 27.69 -3.86
CA ARG A 194 -8.42 27.45 -4.99
C ARG A 194 -9.73 28.23 -4.89
N ASN A 195 -10.31 28.28 -3.69
CA ASN A 195 -11.66 28.81 -3.48
C ASN A 195 -11.67 30.27 -2.98
N ASN A 196 -10.52 30.79 -2.53
CA ASN A 196 -10.36 32.06 -1.77
C ASN A 196 -11.16 32.10 -0.46
N ASP A 197 -11.65 30.96 0.01
CA ASP A 197 -12.37 30.79 1.27
C ASP A 197 -12.25 29.38 1.82
N MET A 198 -12.83 29.14 2.98
CA MET A 198 -12.87 27.82 3.64
C MET A 198 -14.16 27.04 3.38
N SER A 199 -15.04 27.51 2.48
CA SER A 199 -16.32 26.86 2.20
C SER A 199 -16.15 25.45 1.61
N GLY A 200 -15.04 25.20 0.91
CA GLY A 200 -14.68 23.90 0.37
C GLY A 200 -14.47 22.81 1.42
N LEU A 201 -14.21 23.17 2.69
CA LEU A 201 -14.00 22.19 3.78
C LEU A 201 -15.29 21.47 4.19
N THR A 202 -16.43 22.09 4.00
CA THR A 202 -17.74 21.55 4.44
C THR A 202 -18.52 20.86 3.33
N ASN A 203 -18.13 21.01 2.08
CA ASN A 203 -18.88 20.56 0.92
C ASN A 203 -18.38 19.25 0.30
N HIS A 204 -17.28 18.69 0.81
CA HIS A 204 -16.64 17.47 0.28
C HIS A 204 -16.50 16.41 1.36
N GLU A 205 -16.65 15.16 0.98
CA GLU A 205 -16.40 14.00 1.88
C GLU A 205 -14.92 13.91 2.28
N HIS A 206 -14.01 14.42 1.46
CA HIS A 206 -12.58 14.60 1.76
C HIS A 206 -11.99 15.73 0.91
N ILE A 207 -10.95 16.36 1.39
CA ILE A 207 -10.33 17.54 0.75
C ILE A 207 -9.10 17.23 -0.11
N ASP A 208 -8.60 16.00 -0.11
CA ASP A 208 -7.37 15.61 -0.84
C ASP A 208 -7.45 15.84 -2.36
N PHE A 209 -8.65 15.96 -2.94
CA PHE A 209 -8.82 16.20 -4.38
C PHE A 209 -8.99 17.69 -4.74
N TRP A 210 -8.53 18.58 -3.88
CA TRP A 210 -8.65 20.04 -4.09
C TRP A 210 -8.10 20.52 -5.44
N CYS A 211 -7.05 19.89 -5.94
CA CYS A 211 -6.41 20.26 -7.20
C CYS A 211 -7.27 19.91 -8.45
N GLY A 212 -8.12 18.89 -8.39
CA GLY A 212 -8.96 18.43 -9.48
C GLY A 212 -8.26 17.68 -10.62
N ILE A 213 -6.93 17.76 -10.72
CA ILE A 213 -6.13 17.05 -11.75
C ILE A 213 -5.27 15.92 -11.16
N ALA A 214 -4.94 16.01 -9.89
CA ALA A 214 -4.08 15.06 -9.16
C ALA A 214 -4.57 14.93 -7.71
N GLN A 215 -4.18 13.85 -7.05
CA GLN A 215 -4.53 13.59 -5.66
C GLN A 215 -3.41 12.81 -4.97
N TYR A 216 -2.96 13.30 -3.81
CA TYR A 216 -2.16 12.55 -2.84
C TYR A 216 -2.97 12.45 -1.56
N SER A 217 -3.40 11.24 -1.25
CA SER A 217 -4.30 11.06 -0.12
C SER A 217 -3.57 10.90 1.19
N SER A 218 -4.15 11.45 2.25
CA SER A 218 -3.73 11.22 3.62
C SER A 218 -3.74 9.73 3.98
N MET A 219 -3.02 9.33 5.01
CA MET A 219 -3.03 7.92 5.43
C MET A 219 -4.42 7.48 5.90
N SER A 220 -5.20 8.38 6.52
CA SER A 220 -6.58 8.11 6.90
C SER A 220 -7.50 8.02 5.70
N THR A 221 -7.42 8.94 4.73
CA THR A 221 -8.19 8.84 3.48
C THR A 221 -7.86 7.55 2.74
N LEU A 222 -6.59 7.14 2.67
CA LEU A 222 -6.21 5.87 2.07
C LEU A 222 -6.83 4.66 2.77
N LEU A 223 -6.90 4.67 4.10
CA LEU A 223 -7.56 3.59 4.85
C LEU A 223 -9.08 3.63 4.68
N PHE A 224 -9.70 4.80 4.63
CA PHE A 224 -11.15 4.97 4.58
C PHE A 224 -11.73 4.76 3.18
N TRP A 225 -10.97 5.12 2.14
CA TRP A 225 -11.42 5.06 0.76
C TRP A 225 -10.84 3.92 -0.07
N VAL A 226 -9.59 3.51 0.17
CA VAL A 226 -8.88 2.51 -0.65
C VAL A 226 -8.11 1.49 0.20
N PHE A 227 -8.67 1.12 1.36
CA PHE A 227 -8.09 0.19 2.35
C PHE A 227 -7.58 -1.11 1.72
N ASN A 228 -8.29 -1.65 0.75
CA ASN A 228 -7.96 -2.88 0.05
C ASN A 228 -6.63 -2.81 -0.71
N GLN A 229 -6.20 -1.62 -1.14
CA GLN A 229 -4.90 -1.41 -1.79
C GLN A 229 -3.85 -0.86 -0.83
N ALA A 230 -4.23 0.09 0.03
CA ALA A 230 -3.31 0.76 0.94
C ALA A 230 -2.64 -0.20 1.93
N ILE A 231 -3.41 -1.05 2.60
CA ILE A 231 -2.88 -2.01 3.58
C ILE A 231 -1.85 -2.96 2.94
N TYR A 232 -2.14 -3.49 1.75
CA TYR A 232 -1.22 -4.37 1.04
C TYR A 232 0.03 -3.63 0.54
N ALA A 233 -0.15 -2.41 0.02
CA ALA A 233 0.97 -1.59 -0.43
C ALA A 233 1.96 -1.28 0.70
N TRP A 234 1.46 -0.83 1.84
CA TRP A 234 2.27 -0.53 3.01
C TRP A 234 2.97 -1.77 3.57
N LEU A 235 2.22 -2.88 3.75
CA LEU A 235 2.79 -4.09 4.33
C LEU A 235 3.84 -4.73 3.42
N ILE A 236 3.54 -4.86 2.12
CA ILE A 236 4.47 -5.44 1.14
C ILE A 236 5.77 -4.61 1.07
N LEU A 237 5.65 -3.28 1.08
CA LEU A 237 6.82 -2.40 1.09
C LEU A 237 7.66 -2.56 2.37
N CYS A 238 7.00 -2.65 3.52
CA CYS A 238 7.66 -2.96 4.79
C CYS A 238 8.43 -4.29 4.72
N ILE A 239 7.78 -5.34 4.22
CA ILE A 239 8.40 -6.66 4.07
C ILE A 239 9.59 -6.61 3.11
N ILE A 240 9.46 -5.93 1.96
CA ILE A 240 10.57 -5.75 1.00
C ILE A 240 11.75 -5.05 1.66
N PHE A 241 11.53 -3.97 2.39
CA PHE A 241 12.61 -3.24 3.07
C PHE A 241 13.28 -4.06 4.16
N ALA A 242 12.56 -4.99 4.78
CA ALA A 242 13.11 -5.90 5.79
C ALA A 242 13.98 -7.02 5.19
N GLN A 243 13.84 -7.37 3.90
CA GLN A 243 14.62 -8.45 3.28
C GLN A 243 16.12 -8.16 3.29
N LYS A 244 16.95 -9.12 3.71
CA LYS A 244 18.41 -9.01 3.72
C LYS A 244 19.07 -9.46 2.40
N ASP A 245 18.34 -10.17 1.55
CA ASP A 245 18.77 -10.61 0.21
C ASP A 245 17.61 -10.55 -0.81
N ASN A 246 17.91 -10.89 -2.07
CA ASN A 246 16.96 -10.75 -3.17
C ASN A 246 16.11 -12.00 -3.43
N ARG A 247 16.29 -13.06 -2.64
CA ARG A 247 15.75 -14.40 -2.89
C ARG A 247 14.21 -14.44 -3.02
N HIS A 248 13.51 -13.56 -2.34
CA HIS A 248 12.05 -13.57 -2.26
C HIS A 248 11.42 -12.25 -2.73
N ILE A 249 12.23 -11.25 -3.11
CA ILE A 249 11.73 -9.89 -3.35
C ILE A 249 10.72 -9.85 -4.50
N VAL A 250 10.98 -10.55 -5.61
CA VAL A 250 10.08 -10.57 -6.76
C VAL A 250 8.78 -11.28 -6.42
N PHE A 251 8.84 -12.40 -5.69
CA PHE A 251 7.65 -13.10 -5.21
C PHE A 251 6.81 -12.22 -4.27
N ILE A 252 7.44 -11.57 -3.28
CA ILE A 252 6.74 -10.67 -2.34
C ILE A 252 6.07 -9.52 -3.12
N TRP A 253 6.78 -8.90 -4.06
CA TRP A 253 6.27 -7.79 -4.86
C TRP A 253 5.11 -8.23 -5.77
N SER A 254 5.22 -9.41 -6.41
CA SER A 254 4.17 -9.92 -7.30
C SER A 254 2.83 -10.12 -6.60
N LEU A 255 2.82 -10.43 -5.28
CA LEU A 255 1.61 -10.54 -4.47
C LEU A 255 0.81 -9.23 -4.35
N ALA A 256 1.42 -8.09 -4.70
CA ALA A 256 0.69 -6.83 -4.77
C ALA A 256 -0.28 -6.74 -5.96
N MET A 257 -0.04 -7.47 -7.06
CA MET A 257 -0.81 -7.28 -8.30
C MET A 257 -2.31 -7.46 -8.11
N ILE A 258 -2.75 -8.53 -7.48
CA ILE A 258 -4.18 -8.83 -7.29
C ILE A 258 -4.84 -8.01 -6.18
N ASN A 259 -4.04 -7.41 -5.30
CA ASN A 259 -4.52 -6.63 -4.15
C ASN A 259 -4.43 -5.13 -4.39
N ALA A 260 -3.33 -4.67 -5.01
CA ALA A 260 -2.93 -3.27 -5.08
C ALA A 260 -2.24 -2.98 -6.44
N THR A 261 -2.98 -3.09 -7.54
CA THR A 261 -2.44 -3.07 -8.91
C THR A 261 -1.69 -1.77 -9.25
N PHE A 262 -2.23 -0.60 -8.94
CA PHE A 262 -1.52 0.66 -9.18
C PHE A 262 -0.36 0.89 -8.20
N PRO A 263 -0.51 0.62 -6.88
CA PRO A 263 0.63 0.63 -5.97
C PRO A 263 1.73 -0.37 -6.36
N PHE A 264 1.41 -1.52 -6.97
CA PHE A 264 2.40 -2.46 -7.52
C PHE A 264 3.35 -1.76 -8.51
N VAL A 265 2.81 -0.91 -9.40
CA VAL A 265 3.61 -0.10 -10.32
C VAL A 265 4.42 0.95 -9.55
N GLY A 266 3.80 1.65 -8.60
CA GLY A 266 4.48 2.64 -7.76
C GLY A 266 5.60 2.09 -6.89
N MET A 267 5.61 0.77 -6.61
CA MET A 267 6.68 0.10 -5.86
C MET A 267 7.93 -0.18 -6.70
N ILE A 268 7.87 -0.17 -8.03
CA ILE A 268 8.99 -0.57 -8.91
C ILE A 268 10.33 0.11 -8.52
N PRO A 269 10.41 1.43 -8.36
CA PRO A 269 11.68 2.08 -8.01
C PRO A 269 12.23 1.64 -6.64
N PHE A 270 11.35 1.37 -5.67
CA PHE A 270 11.75 0.88 -4.34
C PHE A 270 12.24 -0.57 -4.38
N VAL A 271 11.62 -1.42 -5.18
CA VAL A 271 12.05 -2.81 -5.42
C VAL A 271 13.45 -2.82 -6.04
N ILE A 272 13.66 -2.05 -7.12
CA ILE A 272 14.96 -1.91 -7.79
C ILE A 272 16.02 -1.40 -6.80
N TYR A 273 15.70 -0.34 -6.06
CA TYR A 273 16.60 0.18 -5.03
C TYR A 273 17.00 -0.88 -4.01
N LYS A 274 16.01 -1.62 -3.49
CA LYS A 274 16.28 -2.63 -2.46
C LYS A 274 17.12 -3.79 -3.00
N MET A 275 16.82 -4.26 -4.20
CA MET A 275 17.58 -5.34 -4.85
C MET A 275 19.03 -4.93 -5.13
N THR A 276 19.25 -3.71 -5.60
CA THR A 276 20.60 -3.17 -5.85
C THR A 276 21.35 -2.94 -4.54
N LYS A 277 20.69 -2.43 -3.49
CA LYS A 277 21.28 -2.24 -2.17
C LYS A 277 21.73 -3.57 -1.55
N ASN A 278 20.90 -4.60 -1.59
CA ASN A 278 21.24 -5.93 -1.09
C ASN A 278 22.48 -6.51 -1.81
N ASN A 279 22.64 -6.21 -3.10
CA ASN A 279 23.80 -6.67 -3.88
C ASN A 279 25.08 -5.88 -3.56
N ARG A 280 24.97 -4.59 -3.21
CA ARG A 280 26.11 -3.73 -2.86
C ARG A 280 26.77 -4.08 -1.53
N GLN A 281 26.07 -4.75 -0.62
CA GLN A 281 26.61 -5.15 0.69
C GLN A 281 27.69 -6.23 0.61
N LYS A 282 27.90 -6.83 -0.57
CA LYS A 282 28.98 -7.79 -0.81
C LYS A 282 30.23 -7.02 -1.26
N SER A 283 31.35 -7.20 -0.57
CA SER A 283 32.66 -6.59 -0.91
C SER A 283 33.29 -7.29 -2.13
N VAL A 284 32.68 -7.14 -3.29
CA VAL A 284 33.11 -7.76 -4.55
C VAL A 284 33.19 -6.72 -5.66
N SER A 285 34.00 -6.97 -6.68
CA SER A 285 34.16 -6.09 -7.84
C SER A 285 32.84 -5.91 -8.60
N PHE A 286 32.72 -4.84 -9.39
CA PHE A 286 31.50 -4.56 -10.17
C PHE A 286 31.15 -5.73 -11.14
N LYS A 287 32.18 -6.31 -11.78
CA LYS A 287 32.00 -7.44 -12.72
C LYS A 287 31.42 -8.69 -12.03
N GLU A 288 31.79 -8.95 -10.79
CA GLU A 288 31.29 -10.09 -10.01
C GLU A 288 29.91 -9.81 -9.39
N ARG A 289 29.51 -8.55 -9.26
CA ARG A 289 28.19 -8.19 -8.72
C ARG A 289 27.04 -8.59 -9.64
N ILE A 290 27.25 -8.55 -10.97
CA ILE A 290 26.21 -8.89 -11.96
C ILE A 290 25.76 -10.35 -11.84
N PRO A 291 26.66 -11.36 -11.94
CA PRO A 291 26.25 -12.77 -11.76
C PRO A 291 25.69 -13.07 -10.36
N LEU A 292 26.24 -12.42 -9.30
CA LEU A 292 25.69 -12.56 -7.97
C LEU A 292 24.29 -11.95 -7.81
N PHE A 293 23.99 -10.87 -8.51
CA PHE A 293 22.66 -10.28 -8.57
C PHE A 293 21.67 -11.28 -9.20
N PHE A 294 22.00 -11.79 -10.39
CA PHE A 294 21.15 -12.78 -11.06
C PHE A 294 20.99 -14.07 -10.25
N LYS A 295 22.05 -14.59 -9.64
CA LYS A 295 21.97 -15.73 -8.73
C LYS A 295 21.08 -15.46 -7.51
N GLY A 296 21.04 -14.22 -7.02
CA GLY A 296 20.17 -13.82 -5.91
C GLY A 296 18.72 -13.63 -6.32
N VAL A 297 18.46 -13.27 -7.56
CA VAL A 297 17.09 -13.02 -8.08
C VAL A 297 16.50 -14.26 -8.75
N CYS A 298 17.30 -15.01 -9.54
CA CYS A 298 16.85 -16.22 -10.22
C CYS A 298 16.79 -17.42 -9.24
N THR A 299 15.85 -17.35 -8.33
CA THR A 299 15.57 -18.39 -7.33
C THR A 299 14.25 -19.08 -7.64
N ILE A 300 14.05 -20.28 -7.12
CA ILE A 300 12.79 -21.04 -7.29
C ILE A 300 11.60 -20.18 -6.81
N GLU A 301 11.77 -19.47 -5.71
CA GLU A 301 10.74 -18.62 -5.11
C GLU A 301 10.36 -17.45 -6.02
N ASN A 302 11.33 -16.79 -6.63
CA ASN A 302 11.06 -15.67 -7.53
C ASN A 302 10.57 -16.12 -8.91
N ILE A 303 11.19 -17.17 -9.50
CA ILE A 303 10.86 -17.62 -10.86
C ILE A 303 9.51 -18.34 -10.87
N PHE A 304 9.34 -19.35 -10.02
CA PHE A 304 8.12 -20.16 -10.05
C PHE A 304 7.01 -19.52 -9.23
N ALA A 305 7.21 -19.26 -7.93
CA ALA A 305 6.13 -18.65 -7.15
C ALA A 305 5.81 -17.24 -7.62
N GLY A 306 6.81 -16.37 -7.79
CA GLY A 306 6.62 -15.02 -8.33
C GLY A 306 6.10 -15.02 -9.77
N GLY A 307 6.56 -15.94 -10.61
CA GLY A 307 6.09 -16.13 -11.98
C GLY A 307 4.63 -16.54 -12.05
N PHE A 308 4.21 -17.56 -11.29
CA PHE A 308 2.79 -17.96 -11.23
C PHE A 308 1.91 -16.81 -10.73
N VAL A 309 2.29 -16.15 -9.63
CA VAL A 309 1.53 -15.01 -9.11
C VAL A 309 1.43 -13.90 -10.15
N GLY A 310 2.54 -13.51 -10.76
CA GLY A 310 2.59 -12.43 -11.75
C GLY A 310 1.78 -12.74 -13.00
N ILE A 311 2.01 -13.91 -13.63
CA ILE A 311 1.35 -14.31 -14.88
C ILE A 311 -0.16 -14.49 -14.68
N ILE A 312 -0.58 -15.21 -13.64
CA ILE A 312 -2.00 -15.45 -13.36
C ILE A 312 -2.72 -14.15 -13.03
N SER A 313 -2.13 -13.28 -12.19
CA SER A 313 -2.70 -11.96 -11.90
C SER A 313 -2.78 -11.09 -13.14
N PHE A 314 -1.75 -11.09 -13.98
CA PHE A 314 -1.74 -10.30 -15.22
C PHE A 314 -2.82 -10.77 -16.20
N ILE A 315 -2.92 -12.08 -16.46
CA ILE A 315 -3.96 -12.64 -17.35
C ILE A 315 -5.36 -12.33 -16.80
N TYR A 316 -5.58 -12.46 -15.48
CA TYR A 316 -6.84 -12.12 -14.86
C TYR A 316 -7.19 -10.64 -15.02
N LEU A 317 -6.27 -9.74 -14.71
CA LEU A 317 -6.52 -8.30 -14.74
C LEU A 317 -6.68 -7.73 -16.16
N ILE A 318 -5.95 -8.25 -17.16
CA ILE A 318 -6.06 -7.81 -18.54
C ILE A 318 -7.42 -8.17 -19.17
N GLY A 319 -8.11 -9.17 -18.61
CA GLY A 319 -9.48 -9.53 -19.00
C GLY A 319 -10.52 -8.47 -18.67
N ASN A 320 -10.18 -7.39 -17.95
CA ASN A 320 -11.10 -6.30 -17.63
C ASN A 320 -11.40 -5.46 -18.88
N ILE A 321 -12.61 -5.57 -19.42
CA ILE A 321 -13.06 -4.87 -20.64
C ILE A 321 -12.97 -3.35 -20.49
N SER A 322 -13.28 -2.82 -19.32
CA SER A 322 -13.17 -1.38 -19.06
C SER A 322 -11.71 -0.92 -19.08
N ALA A 323 -10.79 -1.73 -18.55
CA ALA A 323 -9.35 -1.41 -18.60
C ALA A 323 -8.79 -1.52 -20.01
N GLN A 324 -9.28 -2.45 -20.85
CA GLN A 324 -8.84 -2.60 -22.25
C GLN A 324 -9.20 -1.40 -23.14
N LYS A 325 -10.29 -0.69 -22.79
CA LYS A 325 -10.75 0.51 -23.53
C LYS A 325 -10.01 1.79 -23.13
N VAL A 326 -9.18 1.73 -22.10
CA VAL A 326 -8.47 2.89 -21.55
C VAL A 326 -7.00 2.80 -21.92
N ASN A 327 -6.56 3.67 -22.81
CA ASN A 327 -5.14 3.87 -23.07
C ASN A 327 -4.55 4.82 -22.01
N PRO A 328 -3.37 4.50 -21.45
CA PRO A 328 -2.64 5.46 -20.64
C PRO A 328 -2.34 6.73 -21.47
N THR A 329 -2.70 7.88 -20.94
CA THR A 329 -2.43 9.16 -21.59
C THR A 329 -1.61 10.06 -20.67
N LEU A 330 -0.82 10.95 -21.26
CA LEU A 330 -0.23 12.03 -20.50
C LEU A 330 -1.32 13.05 -20.13
N SER A 331 -1.31 13.54 -18.91
CA SER A 331 -2.31 14.50 -18.44
C SER A 331 -2.31 15.80 -19.26
N SER A 332 -1.16 16.15 -19.84
CA SER A 332 -1.03 17.29 -20.77
C SER A 332 -1.82 17.16 -22.08
N GLN A 333 -2.24 15.95 -22.47
CA GLN A 333 -3.12 15.72 -23.62
C GLN A 333 -4.59 16.04 -23.30
N VAL A 334 -4.95 16.08 -22.02
CA VAL A 334 -6.32 16.32 -21.55
C VAL A 334 -6.51 17.76 -21.08
N TYR A 335 -5.46 18.41 -20.62
CA TYR A 335 -5.46 19.76 -20.08
C TYR A 335 -4.53 20.68 -20.91
N SER A 336 -4.80 21.99 -20.93
CA SER A 336 -3.89 22.94 -21.57
C SER A 336 -2.48 22.87 -20.94
N THR A 337 -1.45 22.77 -21.78
CA THR A 337 -0.08 22.39 -21.36
C THR A 337 0.50 23.32 -20.29
N THR A 338 0.37 24.63 -20.46
CA THR A 338 0.95 25.63 -19.52
C THR A 338 0.21 25.66 -18.19
N GLY A 339 -1.11 25.69 -18.21
CA GLY A 339 -1.94 25.69 -16.98
C GLY A 339 -1.76 24.39 -16.18
N PHE A 340 -1.66 23.26 -16.90
CA PHE A 340 -1.42 21.97 -16.25
C PHE A 340 -0.06 21.90 -15.56
N LEU A 341 1.04 22.33 -16.22
CA LEU A 341 2.38 22.32 -15.64
C LEU A 341 2.46 23.19 -14.37
N PHE A 342 1.86 24.38 -14.40
CA PHE A 342 1.80 25.24 -13.22
C PHE A 342 1.04 24.55 -12.08
N LEU A 343 -0.17 24.05 -12.37
CA LEU A 343 -1.03 23.43 -11.34
C LEU A 343 -0.43 22.16 -10.77
N ALA A 344 0.19 21.29 -11.60
CA ALA A 344 0.86 20.08 -11.14
C ALA A 344 2.10 20.38 -10.29
N SER A 345 2.88 21.42 -10.66
CA SER A 345 4.04 21.85 -9.87
C SER A 345 3.61 22.45 -8.52
N PHE A 346 2.56 23.27 -8.54
CA PHE A 346 1.99 23.86 -7.34
C PHE A 346 1.38 22.80 -6.42
N PHE A 347 0.64 21.83 -6.97
CA PHE A 347 0.13 20.67 -6.26
C PHE A 347 1.26 19.88 -5.56
N PHE A 348 2.32 19.52 -6.31
CA PHE A 348 3.48 18.82 -5.72
C PHE A 348 4.11 19.62 -4.58
N LEU A 349 4.27 20.94 -4.74
CA LEU A 349 4.86 21.81 -3.73
C LEU A 349 4.03 21.79 -2.43
N VAL A 350 2.70 21.94 -2.54
CA VAL A 350 1.78 21.98 -1.40
C VAL A 350 1.69 20.62 -0.72
N GLU A 351 1.56 19.53 -1.50
CA GLU A 351 1.33 18.20 -0.94
C GLU A 351 2.60 17.53 -0.37
N ALA A 352 3.74 17.76 -0.99
CA ALA A 352 4.98 17.07 -0.62
C ALA A 352 6.21 17.98 -0.53
N GLY A 353 6.28 19.02 -1.39
CA GLY A 353 7.48 19.82 -1.58
C GLY A 353 7.97 20.49 -0.31
N PHE A 354 7.08 21.09 0.48
CA PHE A 354 7.46 21.73 1.75
C PHE A 354 8.03 20.74 2.76
N TYR A 355 7.43 19.56 2.93
CA TYR A 355 7.99 18.51 3.76
C TYR A 355 9.38 18.07 3.29
N LEU A 356 9.51 17.81 1.99
CA LEU A 356 10.77 17.39 1.38
C LEU A 356 11.84 18.46 1.56
N PHE A 357 11.51 19.74 1.38
CA PHE A 357 12.46 20.84 1.59
C PHE A 357 12.98 20.89 3.03
N VAL A 358 12.09 20.81 4.03
CA VAL A 358 12.49 20.83 5.44
C VAL A 358 13.29 19.57 5.83
N MET A 359 13.00 18.41 5.24
CA MET A 359 13.73 17.15 5.48
C MET A 359 15.11 17.10 4.79
N TYR A 360 15.36 17.92 3.78
CA TYR A 360 16.58 17.87 2.95
C TYR A 360 17.89 17.80 3.73
N PRO A 361 18.14 18.62 4.77
CA PRO A 361 19.41 18.59 5.50
C PRO A 361 19.80 17.22 6.05
N TYR A 362 18.80 16.40 6.45
CA TYR A 362 19.00 15.05 6.96
C TYR A 362 18.95 13.97 5.88
N GLN A 363 18.20 14.22 4.81
CA GLN A 363 17.91 13.18 3.80
C GLN A 363 18.70 13.33 2.49
N LYS A 364 19.52 14.36 2.32
CA LYS A 364 20.27 14.65 1.08
C LYS A 364 21.15 13.50 0.57
N ASN A 365 21.61 12.61 1.45
CA ASN A 365 22.44 11.44 1.09
C ASN A 365 21.60 10.14 1.01
N ASN A 366 20.30 10.21 1.17
CA ASN A 366 19.41 9.06 1.17
C ASN A 366 18.75 8.88 -0.20
N ILE A 367 19.08 7.80 -0.90
CA ILE A 367 18.51 7.51 -2.24
C ILE A 367 16.97 7.39 -2.19
N LEU A 368 16.41 6.87 -1.10
CA LEU A 368 14.95 6.76 -0.95
C LEU A 368 14.26 8.15 -1.01
N TYR A 369 14.92 9.18 -0.51
CA TYR A 369 14.42 10.55 -0.58
C TYR A 369 14.23 11.01 -2.04
N TYR A 370 15.22 10.77 -2.89
CA TYR A 370 15.13 11.13 -4.32
C TYR A 370 14.14 10.27 -5.09
N ILE A 371 14.01 8.98 -4.73
CA ILE A 371 12.99 8.09 -5.31
C ILE A 371 11.59 8.63 -5.00
N VAL A 372 11.33 9.07 -3.78
CA VAL A 372 10.05 9.69 -3.38
C VAL A 372 9.78 10.93 -4.23
N ILE A 373 10.76 11.83 -4.36
CA ILE A 373 10.62 13.04 -5.20
C ILE A 373 10.25 12.67 -6.63
N ILE A 374 11.00 11.75 -7.25
CA ILE A 374 10.81 11.36 -8.64
C ILE A 374 9.39 10.80 -8.85
N ILE A 375 8.93 9.89 -7.97
CA ILE A 375 7.60 9.30 -8.09
C ILE A 375 6.52 10.36 -7.93
N LEU A 376 6.62 11.21 -6.89
CA LEU A 376 5.62 12.24 -6.62
C LEU A 376 5.62 13.37 -7.67
N VAL A 377 6.75 13.66 -8.31
CA VAL A 377 6.78 14.59 -9.44
C VAL A 377 6.14 13.95 -10.70
N ILE A 378 6.35 12.66 -10.95
CA ILE A 378 5.91 12.01 -12.19
C ILE A 378 4.43 11.60 -12.14
N CYS A 379 3.92 11.11 -10.99
CA CYS A 379 2.57 10.57 -10.89
C CYS A 379 1.46 11.50 -11.43
N PRO A 380 1.45 12.83 -11.20
CA PRO A 380 0.42 13.71 -11.73
C PRO A 380 0.38 13.79 -13.27
N TYR A 381 1.48 13.48 -13.94
CA TYR A 381 1.58 13.53 -15.39
C TYR A 381 1.02 12.31 -16.11
N ILE A 382 0.77 11.21 -15.37
CA ILE A 382 0.29 9.95 -15.94
C ILE A 382 -1.19 9.79 -15.58
N ARG A 383 -2.02 9.61 -16.61
CA ARG A 383 -3.45 9.34 -16.47
C ARG A 383 -3.80 7.95 -16.99
N VAL A 384 -4.47 7.17 -16.17
CA VAL A 384 -5.02 5.86 -16.52
C VAL A 384 -6.44 5.80 -15.98
N GLY A 385 -7.42 5.72 -16.89
CA GLY A 385 -8.83 5.75 -16.51
C GLY A 385 -9.40 7.15 -16.32
N SER A 386 -10.46 7.25 -15.55
CA SER A 386 -11.11 8.51 -15.21
C SER A 386 -10.43 9.19 -14.01
N GLY A 387 -10.33 10.51 -14.03
CA GLY A 387 -9.86 11.30 -12.89
C GLY A 387 -8.38 11.08 -12.54
N ALA A 388 -8.06 11.19 -11.25
CA ALA A 388 -6.73 11.10 -10.69
C ALA A 388 -6.39 9.69 -10.14
N ASP A 389 -7.14 8.67 -10.51
CA ASP A 389 -7.06 7.30 -9.96
C ASP A 389 -5.65 6.71 -9.97
N PHE A 390 -4.93 6.86 -11.09
CA PHE A 390 -3.55 6.37 -11.17
C PHE A 390 -2.64 7.16 -10.22
N CYS A 391 -2.71 8.49 -10.26
CA CYS A 391 -1.90 9.36 -9.41
C CYS A 391 -2.12 9.03 -7.93
N MET A 392 -3.38 8.97 -7.49
CA MET A 392 -3.76 8.68 -6.11
C MET A 392 -3.23 7.34 -5.62
N ARG A 393 -3.31 6.28 -6.43
CA ARG A 393 -2.97 4.92 -5.99
C ARG A 393 -1.51 4.55 -6.24
N ALA A 394 -0.91 4.98 -7.36
CA ALA A 394 0.50 4.73 -7.64
C ALA A 394 1.44 5.52 -6.70
N SER A 395 0.97 6.64 -6.13
CA SER A 395 1.74 7.41 -5.13
C SER A 395 1.74 6.79 -3.73
N ILE A 396 0.83 5.85 -3.39
CA ILE A 396 0.72 5.26 -2.05
C ILE A 396 2.07 4.79 -1.49
N PRO A 397 2.91 4.03 -2.23
CA PRO A 397 4.22 3.62 -1.74
C PRO A 397 5.16 4.81 -1.43
N ALA A 398 5.14 5.83 -2.28
CA ALA A 398 6.00 7.01 -2.10
C ALA A 398 5.57 7.87 -0.91
N LEU A 399 4.27 8.06 -0.71
CA LEU A 399 3.71 8.76 0.46
C LEU A 399 4.05 8.02 1.76
N PHE A 400 3.97 6.70 1.77
CA PHE A 400 4.36 5.91 2.93
C PHE A 400 5.86 6.03 3.24
N VAL A 401 6.72 6.00 2.22
CA VAL A 401 8.16 6.23 2.42
C VAL A 401 8.44 7.66 2.87
N MET A 402 7.71 8.66 2.34
CA MET A 402 7.81 10.05 2.79
C MET A 402 7.46 10.17 4.29
N TYR A 403 6.40 9.50 4.74
CA TYR A 403 6.08 9.40 6.16
C TYR A 403 7.23 8.78 6.98
N LEU A 404 7.86 7.69 6.53
CA LEU A 404 8.99 7.09 7.23
C LEU A 404 10.20 8.05 7.31
N LEU A 405 10.47 8.79 6.23
CA LEU A 405 11.52 9.81 6.20
C LEU A 405 11.20 10.99 7.13
N PHE A 406 9.93 11.37 7.23
CA PHE A 406 9.44 12.39 8.17
C PHE A 406 9.73 11.97 9.61
N ILE A 407 9.34 10.75 10.02
CA ILE A 407 9.60 10.25 11.38
C ILE A 407 11.11 10.17 11.67
N ASP A 408 11.91 9.68 10.72
CA ASP A 408 13.37 9.61 10.86
C ASP A 408 13.98 11.00 11.07
N THR A 409 13.60 11.96 10.20
CA THR A 409 14.11 13.33 10.27
C THR A 409 13.67 14.04 11.55
N PHE A 410 12.40 13.90 11.92
CA PHE A 410 11.85 14.50 13.13
C PHE A 410 12.55 13.97 14.39
N SER A 411 12.71 12.66 14.48
CA SER A 411 13.41 12.03 15.61
C SER A 411 14.87 12.48 15.73
N LYS A 412 15.58 12.53 14.60
CA LYS A 412 16.99 12.98 14.56
C LYS A 412 17.10 14.48 14.88
N SER A 413 16.21 15.31 14.37
CA SER A 413 16.27 16.76 14.62
C SER A 413 16.07 17.10 16.09
N ILE A 414 15.20 16.37 16.81
CA ILE A 414 15.05 16.51 18.26
C ILE A 414 16.31 16.05 18.99
N HIS A 415 16.86 14.87 18.63
CA HIS A 415 18.07 14.32 19.24
C HIS A 415 19.26 15.27 19.07
N ASP A 416 19.44 15.84 17.89
CA ASP A 416 20.54 16.75 17.54
C ASP A 416 20.27 18.19 17.96
N LYS A 417 19.12 18.47 18.62
CA LYS A 417 18.69 19.81 19.07
C LYS A 417 18.57 20.84 17.93
N LYS A 418 18.28 20.38 16.70
CA LYS A 418 18.03 21.24 15.55
C LYS A 418 16.54 21.67 15.53
N TRP A 419 16.19 22.53 16.46
CA TRP A 419 14.81 22.93 16.72
C TRP A 419 14.12 23.57 15.52
N THR A 420 14.82 24.31 14.67
CA THR A 420 14.24 24.93 13.45
C THR A 420 13.63 23.87 12.53
N ILE A 421 14.28 22.72 12.34
CA ILE A 421 13.79 21.62 11.52
C ILE A 421 12.63 20.91 12.23
N ALA A 422 12.78 20.62 13.53
CA ALA A 422 11.73 19.98 14.32
C ALA A 422 10.44 20.83 14.35
N ILE A 423 10.55 22.15 14.60
CA ILE A 423 9.42 23.10 14.60
C ILE A 423 8.82 23.19 13.20
N GLY A 424 9.64 23.33 12.15
CA GLY A 424 9.15 23.38 10.76
C GLY A 424 8.34 22.12 10.40
N LEU A 425 8.83 20.93 10.71
CA LEU A 425 8.09 19.68 10.50
C LEU A 425 6.83 19.60 11.35
N SER A 426 6.86 20.10 12.60
CA SER A 426 5.67 20.13 13.45
C SER A 426 4.58 21.05 12.90
N ILE A 427 4.94 22.22 12.39
CA ILE A 427 3.99 23.17 11.79
C ILE A 427 3.34 22.52 10.55
N LEU A 428 4.15 21.98 9.63
CA LEU A 428 3.65 21.30 8.43
C LEU A 428 2.71 20.15 8.80
N PHE A 429 3.11 19.33 9.78
CA PHE A 429 2.30 18.21 10.25
C PHE A 429 0.97 18.68 10.86
N LEU A 430 0.98 19.72 11.70
CA LEU A 430 -0.24 20.26 12.33
C LEU A 430 -1.20 20.83 11.29
N ILE A 431 -0.70 21.48 10.25
CA ILE A 431 -1.52 21.94 9.12
C ILE A 431 -2.11 20.76 8.37
N GLY A 432 -1.30 19.73 8.07
CA GLY A 432 -1.75 18.52 7.40
C GLY A 432 -2.76 17.71 8.21
N CYS A 433 -2.71 17.74 9.54
CA CYS A 433 -3.69 17.06 10.42
C CYS A 433 -5.15 17.53 10.21
N ALA A 434 -5.38 18.60 9.50
CA ALA A 434 -6.74 19.06 9.19
C ALA A 434 -7.43 18.23 8.09
N THR A 435 -6.67 17.40 7.36
CA THR A 435 -7.18 16.58 6.25
C THR A 435 -7.83 15.26 6.70
N PRO A 436 -7.21 14.47 7.59
CA PRO A 436 -7.72 13.17 8.02
C PRO A 436 -9.04 13.23 8.77
#